data_07af0e2734a57d945cce765c3091c154
#
_entry.id   07af0e2734a57d945cce765c3091c154
#
_cell.length_a   1.000
_cell.length_b   1.000
_cell.length_c   1.000
_cell.angle_alpha   90.00
_cell.angle_beta   90.00
_cell.angle_gamma   90.00
#
_symmetry.space_group_name_H-M   'P 1'
#
loop_
_entity.id
_entity.type
_entity.pdbx_description
1 polymer ?
#
loop_
_entity_poly.entity_id
_entity_poly.type
_entity_poly.pdbx_seq_one_letter_code
_entity_poly.pdbx_strand_id
1 'polypeptide(L)'
;MHSQIMVDEFGPVLIEVNCRPAGTRVKSSYRDRIVGCHETGESLDAYLDSEKFENKIKEYGRYGHLICPAMVKNMIMPETVFVKHLKYNETAGKLKSFVYMLTNGENHIYEKTIDLCNQAGMIFLANEDVDQLKKDCDYLKDLEKNHMDALYDFEKIQNSEECE
;
A
#
# COMPACT_ATOMS: atom_id res chain seq x y z
N MET A 1 18.71 -0.52 2.21
CA MET A 1 18.56 -1.46 3.34
C MET A 1 17.12 -1.43 3.81
N HIS A 2 16.52 -2.59 4.03
CA HIS A 2 15.15 -2.75 4.55
C HIS A 2 15.23 -3.41 5.91
N SER A 3 14.61 -2.80 6.93
CA SER A 3 14.55 -3.38 8.27
C SER A 3 13.09 -3.51 8.71
N GLN A 4 12.80 -4.60 9.43
CA GLN A 4 11.53 -4.82 10.09
C GLN A 4 11.73 -4.60 11.60
N ILE A 5 10.90 -3.74 12.16
CA ILE A 5 10.97 -3.36 13.58
C ILE A 5 9.58 -3.54 14.19
N MET A 6 9.54 -4.15 15.36
CA MET A 6 8.35 -4.19 16.22
C MET A 6 8.57 -3.21 17.37
N VAL A 7 7.52 -2.56 17.83
CA VAL A 7 7.57 -1.66 18.98
C VAL A 7 6.69 -2.25 20.08
N ASP A 8 7.26 -2.50 21.24
CA ASP A 8 6.56 -2.95 22.44
C ASP A 8 6.69 -1.92 23.58
N GLU A 9 6.31 -2.32 24.79
CA GLU A 9 6.38 -1.45 25.98
C GLU A 9 7.81 -1.11 26.42
N PHE A 10 8.82 -1.88 25.97
CA PHE A 10 10.24 -1.63 26.25
C PHE A 10 10.94 -0.85 25.13
N GLY A 11 10.27 -0.60 24.02
CA GLY A 11 10.78 0.17 22.88
C GLY A 11 10.90 -0.62 21.56
N PRO A 12 11.68 -0.13 20.59
CA PRO A 12 11.81 -0.76 19.29
C PRO A 12 12.69 -2.01 19.35
N VAL A 13 12.16 -3.12 18.85
CA VAL A 13 12.85 -4.41 18.70
C VAL A 13 13.09 -4.68 17.22
N LEU A 14 14.35 -4.87 16.85
CA LEU A 14 14.72 -5.23 15.48
C LEU A 14 14.38 -6.70 15.22
N ILE A 15 13.53 -6.95 14.22
CA ILE A 15 13.15 -8.31 13.80
C ILE A 15 14.10 -8.82 12.73
N GLU A 16 14.29 -8.04 11.66
CA GLU A 16 15.23 -8.41 10.58
C GLU A 16 15.83 -7.19 9.87
N VAL A 17 16.97 -7.40 9.23
CA VAL A 17 17.62 -6.44 8.35
C VAL A 17 17.98 -7.12 7.03
N ASN A 18 17.53 -6.53 5.93
CA ASN A 18 17.84 -6.95 4.58
C ASN A 18 18.78 -5.94 3.91
N CYS A 19 19.85 -6.41 3.29
CA CYS A 19 20.79 -5.57 2.51
C CYS A 19 20.25 -5.25 1.10
N ARG A 20 18.95 -5.04 0.97
CA ARG A 20 18.26 -4.69 -0.28
C ARG A 20 17.19 -3.63 -0.03
N PRO A 21 16.73 -2.91 -1.08
CA PRO A 21 15.52 -2.10 -1.00
C PRO A 21 14.29 -2.94 -0.63
N ALA A 22 13.27 -2.29 -0.09
CA ALA A 22 12.01 -2.95 0.23
C ALA A 22 11.36 -3.55 -1.04
N GLY A 23 10.91 -4.81 -0.96
CA GLY A 23 10.33 -5.55 -2.09
C GLY A 23 8.88 -5.18 -2.41
N THR A 24 8.43 -3.98 -2.08
CA THR A 24 7.04 -3.55 -2.30
C THR A 24 6.83 -3.02 -3.71
N ARG A 25 5.67 -3.33 -4.32
CA ARG A 25 5.26 -2.81 -5.64
C ARG A 25 4.83 -1.33 -5.57
N VAL A 26 5.62 -0.48 -4.91
CA VAL A 26 5.32 0.94 -4.77
C VAL A 26 5.86 1.70 -5.97
N LYS A 27 5.01 2.50 -6.63
CA LYS A 27 5.44 3.35 -7.75
C LYS A 27 6.44 4.40 -7.27
N SER A 28 7.52 4.61 -8.05
CA SER A 28 8.54 5.63 -7.76
C SER A 28 7.92 7.01 -7.56
N SER A 29 6.96 7.41 -8.42
CA SER A 29 6.27 8.70 -8.32
C SER A 29 5.51 8.90 -7.00
N TYR A 30 5.02 7.82 -6.38
CA TYR A 30 4.41 7.91 -5.05
C TYR A 30 5.47 8.14 -3.97
N ARG A 31 6.60 7.43 -4.03
CA ARG A 31 7.74 7.64 -3.13
C ARG A 31 8.28 9.07 -3.24
N ASP A 32 8.51 9.53 -4.47
CA ASP A 32 8.98 10.90 -4.74
C ASP A 32 8.03 11.94 -4.13
N ARG A 33 6.72 11.72 -4.21
CA ARG A 33 5.72 12.60 -3.61
C ARG A 33 5.79 12.64 -2.08
N ILE A 34 6.04 11.52 -1.41
CA ILE A 34 5.96 11.43 0.05
C ILE A 34 7.28 11.71 0.77
N VAL A 35 8.42 11.40 0.14
CA VAL A 35 9.76 11.57 0.73
C VAL A 35 10.78 12.23 -0.18
N GLY A 36 10.38 12.65 -1.40
CA GLY A 36 11.25 13.34 -2.35
C GLY A 36 12.21 12.46 -3.11
N CYS A 37 12.20 11.15 -2.90
CA CYS A 37 13.10 10.21 -3.54
C CYS A 37 12.53 8.78 -3.55
N HIS A 38 13.16 7.91 -4.32
CA HIS A 38 12.82 6.49 -4.36
C HIS A 38 14.06 5.61 -4.38
N GLU A 39 13.97 4.43 -3.79
CA GLU A 39 15.11 3.56 -3.49
C GLU A 39 15.95 3.19 -4.73
N THR A 40 15.30 2.96 -5.87
CA THR A 40 16.02 2.59 -7.11
C THR A 40 16.87 3.73 -7.62
N GLY A 41 16.33 4.96 -7.65
CA GLY A 41 17.08 6.14 -8.08
C GLY A 41 18.25 6.43 -7.17
N GLU A 42 18.02 6.40 -5.86
CA GLU A 42 19.07 6.63 -4.86
C GLU A 42 20.15 5.55 -4.91
N SER A 43 19.77 4.30 -5.13
CA SER A 43 20.76 3.22 -5.31
C SER A 43 21.60 3.41 -6.56
N LEU A 44 20.99 3.82 -7.68
CA LEU A 44 21.73 4.11 -8.90
C LEU A 44 22.70 5.29 -8.72
N ASP A 45 22.23 6.38 -8.13
CA ASP A 45 23.08 7.54 -7.85
C ASP A 45 24.26 7.16 -6.94
N ALA A 46 24.02 6.35 -5.88
CA ALA A 46 25.08 5.89 -4.99
C ALA A 46 26.18 5.08 -5.67
N TYR A 47 25.85 4.30 -6.72
CA TYR A 47 26.81 3.47 -7.44
C TYR A 47 27.41 4.16 -8.67
N LEU A 48 26.66 5.01 -9.34
CA LEU A 48 27.04 5.57 -10.65
C LEU A 48 27.43 7.05 -10.58
N ASP A 49 26.96 7.78 -9.57
CA ASP A 49 27.18 9.22 -9.40
C ASP A 49 27.25 9.56 -7.89
N SER A 50 28.38 9.18 -7.29
CA SER A 50 28.59 9.38 -5.85
C SER A 50 28.56 10.85 -5.44
N GLU A 51 28.98 11.78 -6.31
CA GLU A 51 28.95 13.21 -6.01
C GLU A 51 27.51 13.72 -5.88
N LYS A 52 26.64 13.33 -6.82
CA LYS A 52 25.21 13.64 -6.78
C LYS A 52 24.55 13.05 -5.54
N PHE A 53 24.87 11.80 -5.21
CA PHE A 53 24.35 11.12 -4.02
C PHE A 53 24.78 11.82 -2.72
N GLU A 54 26.06 12.18 -2.59
CA GLU A 54 26.58 12.90 -1.43
C GLU A 54 25.97 14.30 -1.27
N ASN A 55 25.73 15.00 -2.38
CA ASN A 55 25.09 16.31 -2.36
C ASN A 55 23.62 16.21 -1.88
N LYS A 56 22.90 15.17 -2.29
CA LYS A 56 21.57 14.89 -1.77
C LYS A 56 21.59 14.61 -0.25
N ILE A 57 22.54 13.81 0.25
CA ILE A 57 22.69 13.56 1.69
C ILE A 57 22.96 14.85 2.45
N LYS A 58 23.75 15.77 1.90
CA LYS A 58 24.01 17.07 2.51
C LYS A 58 22.76 17.97 2.54
N GLU A 59 21.97 17.94 1.47
CA GLU A 59 20.74 18.73 1.34
C GLU A 59 19.61 18.21 2.22
N TYR A 60 19.33 16.91 2.17
CA TYR A 60 18.17 16.30 2.85
C TYR A 60 18.52 15.64 4.19
N GLY A 61 19.79 15.57 4.55
CA GLY A 61 20.27 14.87 5.73
C GLY A 61 20.27 13.34 5.57
N ARG A 62 20.76 12.64 6.58
CA ARG A 62 20.81 11.17 6.59
C ARG A 62 19.44 10.50 6.63
N TYR A 63 18.44 11.22 7.09
CA TYR A 63 17.07 10.74 7.25
C TYR A 63 16.18 11.62 6.37
N GLY A 64 15.59 11.03 5.35
CA GLY A 64 14.64 11.74 4.49
C GLY A 64 13.52 12.38 5.31
N HIS A 65 13.05 13.53 4.86
CA HIS A 65 11.91 14.19 5.47
C HIS A 65 10.61 13.67 4.84
N LEU A 66 9.60 13.45 5.68
CA LEU A 66 8.25 13.21 5.20
C LEU A 66 7.72 14.53 4.60
N ILE A 67 7.58 14.57 3.28
CA ILE A 67 7.09 15.75 2.54
C ILE A 67 5.56 15.77 2.56
N CYS A 68 4.93 14.61 2.33
CA CYS A 68 3.49 14.48 2.32
C CYS A 68 3.07 13.27 3.14
N PRO A 69 2.19 13.42 4.14
CA PRO A 69 1.58 12.30 4.85
C PRO A 69 0.92 11.32 3.91
N ALA A 70 1.13 10.03 4.16
CA ALA A 70 0.67 8.97 3.27
C ALA A 70 0.27 7.72 4.03
N MET A 71 -0.62 6.94 3.43
CA MET A 71 -1.06 5.64 3.94
C MET A 71 -1.17 4.64 2.80
N VAL A 72 -0.83 3.40 3.08
CA VAL A 72 -1.14 2.26 2.21
C VAL A 72 -2.23 1.45 2.88
N LYS A 73 -3.39 1.36 2.23
CA LYS A 73 -4.51 0.57 2.68
C LYS A 73 -4.50 -0.76 1.94
N ASN A 74 -4.21 -1.85 2.65
CA ASN A 74 -4.37 -3.19 2.11
C ASN A 74 -5.85 -3.51 1.93
N MET A 75 -6.22 -4.02 0.76
CA MET A 75 -7.57 -4.43 0.42
C MET A 75 -7.81 -5.84 0.96
N ILE A 76 -8.87 -6.00 1.75
CA ILE A 76 -9.19 -7.24 2.45
C ILE A 76 -10.45 -7.85 1.86
N MET A 77 -10.37 -9.15 1.53
CA MET A 77 -11.52 -9.97 1.18
C MET A 77 -11.95 -10.80 2.39
N PRO A 78 -13.18 -10.62 2.89
CA PRO A 78 -13.68 -11.38 4.03
C PRO A 78 -14.00 -12.83 3.69
N GLU A 79 -14.28 -13.13 2.43
CA GLU A 79 -14.61 -14.45 1.90
C GLU A 79 -14.05 -14.62 0.48
N THR A 80 -13.95 -15.86 0.00
CA THR A 80 -13.54 -16.14 -1.38
C THR A 80 -14.69 -15.84 -2.33
N VAL A 81 -14.44 -14.97 -3.33
CA VAL A 81 -15.44 -14.51 -4.30
C VAL A 81 -14.86 -14.41 -5.70
N PHE A 82 -15.73 -14.53 -6.70
CA PHE A 82 -15.40 -14.16 -8.06
C PHE A 82 -15.78 -12.69 -8.30
N VAL A 83 -14.80 -11.84 -8.55
CA VAL A 83 -15.00 -10.41 -8.82
C VAL A 83 -15.10 -10.20 -10.32
N LYS A 84 -16.25 -9.70 -10.78
CA LYS A 84 -16.51 -9.32 -12.18
C LYS A 84 -15.92 -7.96 -12.49
N HIS A 85 -16.27 -6.96 -11.67
CA HIS A 85 -15.85 -5.59 -11.85
C HIS A 85 -15.36 -4.97 -10.53
N LEU A 86 -14.35 -4.10 -10.65
CA LEU A 86 -13.81 -3.31 -9.55
C LEU A 86 -14.42 -1.91 -9.55
N LYS A 87 -15.37 -1.68 -8.64
CA LYS A 87 -16.00 -0.36 -8.46
C LYS A 87 -15.10 0.63 -7.69
N TYR A 88 -13.91 0.21 -7.26
CA TYR A 88 -12.99 1.06 -6.51
C TYR A 88 -12.65 2.38 -7.20
N ASN A 89 -12.51 2.39 -8.53
CA ASN A 89 -12.23 3.60 -9.28
C ASN A 89 -13.37 4.63 -9.14
N GLU A 90 -14.60 4.15 -9.02
CA GLU A 90 -15.77 5.00 -8.85
C GLU A 90 -15.91 5.54 -7.43
N THR A 91 -15.39 4.81 -6.46
CA THR A 91 -15.53 5.08 -5.03
C THR A 91 -14.24 5.66 -4.47
N ALA A 92 -13.16 4.88 -4.45
CA ALA A 92 -11.85 5.31 -3.94
C ALA A 92 -11.21 6.39 -4.81
N GLY A 93 -11.38 6.32 -6.14
CA GLY A 93 -10.85 7.30 -7.08
C GLY A 93 -11.39 8.72 -6.90
N LYS A 94 -12.52 8.89 -6.21
CA LYS A 94 -13.12 10.19 -5.87
C LYS A 94 -12.60 10.79 -4.56
N LEU A 95 -11.86 10.02 -3.76
CA LEU A 95 -11.32 10.49 -2.50
C LEU A 95 -10.18 11.49 -2.72
N LYS A 96 -10.14 12.53 -1.91
CA LYS A 96 -9.12 13.59 -2.02
C LYS A 96 -7.70 13.09 -1.82
N SER A 97 -7.54 12.03 -1.03
CA SER A 97 -6.24 11.43 -0.72
C SER A 97 -5.84 10.31 -1.69
N PHE A 98 -6.71 9.90 -2.61
CA PHE A 98 -6.42 8.82 -3.55
C PHE A 98 -5.28 9.19 -4.51
N VAL A 99 -4.31 8.27 -4.66
CA VAL A 99 -3.22 8.43 -5.64
C VAL A 99 -3.30 7.36 -6.72
N TYR A 100 -3.31 6.10 -6.32
CA TYR A 100 -3.50 4.96 -7.23
C TYR A 100 -3.82 3.70 -6.43
N MET A 101 -4.16 2.63 -7.13
CA MET A 101 -4.31 1.31 -6.55
C MET A 101 -3.57 0.23 -7.36
N LEU A 102 -3.25 -0.87 -6.71
CA LEU A 102 -2.77 -2.10 -7.31
C LEU A 102 -3.74 -3.22 -6.95
N THR A 103 -4.20 -3.96 -7.95
CA THR A 103 -5.11 -5.10 -7.77
C THR A 103 -4.72 -6.21 -8.73
N ASN A 104 -5.31 -7.39 -8.55
CA ASN A 104 -5.17 -8.51 -9.49
C ASN A 104 -6.07 -8.37 -10.73
N GLY A 105 -6.88 -7.29 -10.79
CA GLY A 105 -7.75 -7.00 -11.92
C GLY A 105 -9.17 -7.56 -11.77
N GLU A 106 -9.92 -7.48 -12.86
CA GLU A 106 -11.30 -7.94 -12.98
C GLU A 106 -11.36 -9.37 -13.52
N ASN A 107 -12.55 -9.98 -13.43
CA ASN A 107 -12.78 -11.38 -13.84
C ASN A 107 -11.79 -12.35 -13.18
N HIS A 108 -11.61 -12.20 -11.87
CA HIS A 108 -10.63 -12.91 -11.08
C HIS A 108 -11.23 -13.45 -9.78
N ILE A 109 -10.77 -14.62 -9.35
CA ILE A 109 -11.11 -15.17 -8.03
C ILE A 109 -10.21 -14.51 -6.99
N TYR A 110 -10.81 -13.82 -6.07
CA TYR A 110 -10.14 -13.29 -4.89
C TYR A 110 -10.38 -14.22 -3.71
N GLU A 111 -9.32 -14.77 -3.19
CA GLU A 111 -9.39 -15.62 -2.00
C GLU A 111 -9.64 -14.77 -0.74
N LYS A 112 -10.22 -15.41 0.27
CA LYS A 112 -10.30 -14.79 1.59
C LYS A 112 -8.91 -14.38 2.06
N THR A 113 -8.74 -13.13 2.43
CA THR A 113 -7.46 -12.59 2.89
C THR A 113 -7.12 -13.15 4.28
N ILE A 114 -5.99 -13.85 4.36
CA ILE A 114 -5.42 -14.40 5.60
C ILE A 114 -4.15 -13.63 5.97
N ASP A 115 -3.35 -13.27 4.96
CA ASP A 115 -2.08 -12.57 5.12
C ASP A 115 -1.79 -11.62 3.94
N LEU A 116 -0.56 -11.10 3.86
CA LEU A 116 -0.15 -10.20 2.78
C LEU A 116 -0.01 -10.88 1.41
N CYS A 117 0.10 -12.20 1.35
CA CYS A 117 0.29 -12.91 0.09
C CYS A 117 -1.00 -13.04 -0.70
N ASN A 118 -2.15 -13.15 0.00
CA ASN A 118 -3.47 -13.27 -0.62
C ASN A 118 -4.36 -12.05 -0.41
N GLN A 119 -3.77 -10.88 -0.13
CA GLN A 119 -4.52 -9.62 -0.12
C GLN A 119 -5.06 -9.30 -1.53
N ALA A 120 -6.24 -8.71 -1.61
CA ALA A 120 -6.90 -8.38 -2.87
C ALA A 120 -6.19 -7.25 -3.64
N GLY A 121 -5.38 -6.46 -2.96
CA GLY A 121 -4.62 -5.36 -3.52
C GLY A 121 -4.23 -4.32 -2.49
N MET A 122 -3.78 -3.18 -2.98
CA MET A 122 -3.37 -2.04 -2.16
C MET A 122 -3.87 -0.73 -2.75
N ILE A 123 -4.38 0.15 -1.88
CA ILE A 123 -4.74 1.53 -2.22
C ILE A 123 -3.70 2.45 -1.59
N PHE A 124 -3.14 3.33 -2.40
CA PHE A 124 -2.14 4.29 -2.00
C PHE A 124 -2.79 5.66 -1.85
N LEU A 125 -2.73 6.20 -0.64
CA LEU A 125 -3.32 7.47 -0.25
C LEU A 125 -2.21 8.44 0.16
N ALA A 126 -2.32 9.71 -0.23
CA ALA A 126 -1.42 10.78 0.23
C ALA A 126 -2.16 12.12 0.24
N ASN A 127 -2.05 12.85 1.35
CA ASN A 127 -2.67 14.17 1.51
C ASN A 127 -1.88 14.98 2.54
N GLU A 128 -1.67 16.26 2.27
CA GLU A 128 -1.06 17.18 3.22
C GLU A 128 -1.92 17.36 4.47
N ASP A 129 -3.26 17.30 4.33
CA ASP A 129 -4.21 17.28 5.44
C ASP A 129 -4.32 15.85 6.00
N VAL A 130 -3.70 15.65 7.16
CA VAL A 130 -3.68 14.35 7.88
C VAL A 130 -5.09 13.91 8.30
N ASP A 131 -5.96 14.85 8.65
CA ASP A 131 -7.33 14.51 9.06
C ASP A 131 -8.17 14.06 7.87
N GLN A 132 -7.97 14.68 6.71
CA GLN A 132 -8.58 14.21 5.46
C GLN A 132 -8.06 12.82 5.07
N LEU A 133 -6.75 12.60 5.19
CA LEU A 133 -6.13 11.30 4.92
C LEU A 133 -6.72 10.18 5.80
N LYS A 134 -6.88 10.45 7.10
CA LYS A 134 -7.51 9.50 8.04
C LYS A 134 -8.98 9.25 7.69
N LYS A 135 -9.76 10.30 7.42
CA LYS A 135 -11.17 10.18 7.02
C LYS A 135 -11.33 9.30 5.78
N ASP A 136 -10.50 9.52 4.75
CA ASP A 136 -10.55 8.74 3.52
C ASP A 136 -10.17 7.28 3.77
N CYS A 137 -9.17 7.02 4.61
CA CYS A 137 -8.76 5.67 4.99
C CYS A 137 -9.87 4.95 5.78
N ASP A 138 -10.49 5.62 6.75
CA ASP A 138 -11.54 5.04 7.59
C ASP A 138 -12.82 4.81 6.80
N TYR A 139 -13.14 5.67 5.85
CA TYR A 139 -14.23 5.45 4.90
C TYR A 139 -14.02 4.16 4.07
N LEU A 140 -12.81 3.93 3.55
CA LEU A 140 -12.51 2.69 2.82
C LEU A 140 -12.60 1.45 3.70
N LYS A 141 -12.18 1.53 4.97
CA LYS A 141 -12.34 0.42 5.93
C LYS A 141 -13.80 0.13 6.22
N ASP A 142 -14.64 1.16 6.33
CA ASP A 142 -16.08 1.00 6.55
C ASP A 142 -16.73 0.34 5.35
N LEU A 143 -16.41 0.77 4.13
CA LEU A 143 -16.92 0.14 2.91
C LEU A 143 -16.53 -1.34 2.82
N GLU A 144 -15.30 -1.70 3.12
CA GLU A 144 -14.88 -3.11 3.12
C GLU A 144 -15.63 -3.94 4.14
N LYS A 145 -15.93 -3.38 5.31
CA LYS A 145 -16.59 -4.09 6.39
C LYS A 145 -18.09 -4.22 6.19
N ASN A 146 -18.74 -3.17 5.71
CA ASN A 146 -20.20 -3.03 5.76
C ASN A 146 -20.85 -2.93 4.38
N HIS A 147 -20.08 -2.57 3.32
CA HIS A 147 -20.58 -2.21 2.00
C HIS A 147 -19.67 -2.71 0.89
N MET A 148 -19.30 -4.00 0.93
CA MET A 148 -18.38 -4.60 -0.03
C MET A 148 -18.89 -4.51 -1.49
N ASP A 149 -20.21 -4.50 -1.68
CA ASP A 149 -20.89 -4.29 -2.96
C ASP A 149 -20.66 -2.89 -3.58
N ALA A 150 -20.31 -1.90 -2.77
CA ALA A 150 -19.89 -0.57 -3.25
C ALA A 150 -18.47 -0.56 -3.82
N LEU A 151 -17.66 -1.57 -3.52
CA LEU A 151 -16.28 -1.70 -3.97
C LEU A 151 -16.11 -2.74 -5.07
N TYR A 152 -16.94 -3.79 -5.07
CA TYR A 152 -16.85 -4.91 -5.98
C TYR A 152 -18.21 -5.30 -6.54
N ASP A 153 -18.26 -5.65 -7.81
CA ASP A 153 -19.32 -6.49 -8.36
C ASP A 153 -18.83 -7.94 -8.34
N PHE A 154 -19.44 -8.76 -7.46
CA PHE A 154 -18.92 -10.08 -7.17
C PHE A 154 -20.01 -11.16 -7.07
N GLU A 155 -19.61 -12.39 -7.31
CA GLU A 155 -20.41 -13.59 -7.08
C GLU A 155 -19.76 -14.45 -6.00
N LYS A 156 -20.58 -14.93 -5.05
CA LYS A 156 -20.11 -15.90 -4.06
C LYS A 156 -19.84 -17.23 -4.75
N ILE A 157 -18.65 -17.78 -4.51
CA ILE A 157 -18.33 -19.13 -4.95
C ILE A 157 -18.99 -20.09 -3.96
N GLN A 158 -20.01 -20.82 -4.41
CA GLN A 158 -20.57 -21.90 -3.63
C GLN A 158 -19.51 -22.99 -3.54
N ASN A 159 -18.99 -23.23 -2.35
CA ASN A 159 -18.18 -24.43 -2.11
C ASN A 159 -19.09 -25.64 -2.31
N SER A 160 -18.79 -26.42 -3.33
CA SER A 160 -19.45 -27.69 -3.60
C SER A 160 -18.93 -28.81 -2.67
N GLU A 161 -18.71 -28.50 -1.40
CA GLU A 161 -18.37 -29.47 -0.35
C GLU A 161 -19.52 -29.60 0.64
N GLU A 162 -20.67 -30.08 0.14
CA GLU A 162 -21.64 -30.83 0.93
C GLU A 162 -22.18 -31.95 0.04
N CYS A 163 -21.32 -32.91 -0.27
CA CYS A 163 -21.72 -34.22 -0.72
C CYS A 163 -20.69 -35.23 -0.21
N GLU A 164 -20.90 -35.75 0.95
CA GLU A 164 -20.83 -37.10 1.46
C GLU A 164 -20.57 -37.14 2.98
#